data_65c9bce1b13823a099fe9b3c499b92ab
#
_entry.id   65c9bce1b13823a099fe9b3c499b92ab
#
_cell.length_a   1.000
_cell.length_b   1.000
_cell.length_c   1.000
_cell.angle_alpha   90.00
_cell.angle_beta   90.00
_cell.angle_gamma   90.00
#
_symmetry.space_group_name_H-M   'P 1'
#
loop_
_entity.id
_entity.type
_entity.pdbx_description
1 polymer ?
#
loop_
_entity_poly.entity_id
_entity_poly.type
_entity_poly.pdbx_seq_one_letter_code
_entity_poly.pdbx_strand_id
1 'polypeptide(L)'
;LRARKEKAQAHAKSSGGGPGFEVKKSGDASVALVGFPSVGKSSLISQLTDAESNIGDFAFTTLTCIPGLMEHRGAKIQILDLPGLIKGASEGKGRGREILNVIRSTDMVLYVMDPFQESHFEILDQELWKSGMRLNQQPPQVFITRTKRGGIVVRSTLEQTNLTEEEIRGIVRSFGIVSATVTLRTDVTDDHIVDTLAGSRVYSRAVVVLNKIDLATENDLERARSMLPEGWPVLEVSAKTGEGIDQMKDFIFDNLHFMSIYLKPQSQEADLIEPLIVKDTSTVREVCAKLHRDFVRKFRYARVKGPSAKFDWQRVG
;
A
#
# COMPACT_ATOMS: atom_id res chain seq x y z
N LEU A 1 14.50 24.15 14.45
CA LEU A 1 14.97 24.38 13.07
C LEU A 1 16.16 23.49 12.71
N ARG A 2 17.20 23.33 13.54
CA ARG A 2 18.38 22.48 13.23
C ARG A 2 18.02 20.99 13.18
N ALA A 3 17.26 20.46 14.13
CA ALA A 3 16.79 19.09 14.16
C ALA A 3 15.82 18.78 13.00
N ARG A 4 14.97 19.76 12.61
CA ARG A 4 14.09 19.66 11.42
C ARG A 4 14.89 19.62 10.11
N LYS A 5 16.00 20.37 10.04
CA LYS A 5 16.91 20.39 8.88
C LYS A 5 17.68 19.07 8.73
N GLU A 6 18.09 18.47 9.84
CA GLU A 6 18.76 17.17 9.87
C GLU A 6 17.81 16.04 9.49
N LYS A 7 16.55 16.05 9.98
CA LYS A 7 15.50 15.12 9.52
C LYS A 7 15.25 15.25 8.01
N ALA A 8 15.09 16.46 7.49
CA ALA A 8 14.85 16.72 6.08
C ALA A 8 16.03 16.27 5.19
N GLN A 9 17.28 16.49 5.63
CA GLN A 9 18.48 16.07 4.90
C GLN A 9 18.71 14.55 4.96
N ALA A 10 18.40 13.89 6.07
CA ALA A 10 18.44 12.44 6.17
C ALA A 10 17.45 11.79 5.21
N HIS A 11 16.25 12.38 5.04
CA HIS A 11 15.24 11.91 4.12
C HIS A 11 15.58 12.18 2.64
N ALA A 12 16.22 13.28 2.31
CA ALA A 12 16.63 13.61 0.95
C ALA A 12 17.79 12.72 0.44
N LYS A 13 18.65 12.23 1.33
CA LYS A 13 19.76 11.32 0.97
C LYS A 13 19.33 9.87 0.72
N SER A 14 18.11 9.48 1.06
CA SER A 14 17.59 8.13 0.84
C SER A 14 17.02 7.89 -0.58
N SER A 15 16.97 8.91 -1.43
CA SER A 15 16.41 8.83 -2.80
C SER A 15 17.44 8.49 -3.88
N GLY A 16 18.60 7.97 -3.52
CA GLY A 16 19.58 7.44 -4.48
C GLY A 16 19.10 6.08 -5.01
N GLY A 17 18.51 6.07 -6.22
CA GLY A 17 18.10 4.86 -6.91
C GLY A 17 19.32 3.99 -7.26
N GLY A 18 19.55 2.93 -6.49
CA GLY A 18 20.26 1.76 -6.95
C GLY A 18 19.35 0.94 -7.86
N PRO A 19 19.85 -0.05 -8.65
CA PRO A 19 19.01 -0.91 -9.45
C PRO A 19 17.98 -1.57 -8.52
N GLY A 20 16.71 -1.18 -8.71
CA GLY A 20 15.62 -1.57 -7.81
C GLY A 20 15.41 -3.07 -7.91
N PHE A 21 15.41 -3.74 -6.78
CA PHE A 21 14.82 -5.06 -6.67
C PHE A 21 13.30 -4.89 -6.79
N GLU A 22 12.81 -4.91 -8.01
CA GLU A 22 11.37 -4.91 -8.29
C GLU A 22 10.90 -6.35 -8.26
N VAL A 23 10.04 -6.67 -7.29
CA VAL A 23 9.31 -7.93 -7.31
C VAL A 23 8.36 -7.87 -8.50
N LYS A 24 8.55 -8.76 -9.47
CA LYS A 24 7.62 -8.86 -10.58
C LYS A 24 6.24 -9.20 -10.01
N LYS A 25 5.29 -8.27 -10.13
CA LYS A 25 3.92 -8.49 -9.70
C LYS A 25 3.34 -9.66 -10.51
N SER A 26 2.98 -10.72 -9.83
CA SER A 26 2.25 -11.85 -10.38
C SER A 26 0.82 -11.79 -9.83
N GLY A 27 -0.18 -11.91 -10.71
CA GLY A 27 -1.58 -11.76 -10.32
C GLY A 27 -2.10 -10.32 -10.40
N ASP A 28 -3.20 -10.07 -9.71
CA ASP A 28 -3.95 -8.81 -9.77
C ASP A 28 -3.50 -7.80 -8.73
N ALA A 29 -2.98 -8.27 -7.59
CA ALA A 29 -2.36 -7.46 -6.55
C ALA A 29 -1.34 -8.25 -5.74
N SER A 30 -0.59 -7.53 -4.90
CA SER A 30 0.38 -8.09 -3.96
C SER A 30 0.16 -7.54 -2.56
N VAL A 31 0.29 -8.41 -1.55
CA VAL A 31 0.09 -8.12 -0.13
C VAL A 31 1.32 -8.59 0.65
N ALA A 32 1.90 -7.71 1.46
CA ALA A 32 3.06 -8.04 2.29
C ALA A 32 2.62 -8.46 3.70
N LEU A 33 3.10 -9.60 4.20
CA LEU A 33 3.01 -9.97 5.62
C LEU A 33 4.23 -9.43 6.35
N VAL A 34 3.99 -8.59 7.34
CA VAL A 34 5.02 -7.96 8.17
C VAL A 34 4.77 -8.37 9.62
N GLY A 35 5.80 -8.84 10.29
CA GLY A 35 5.67 -9.29 11.69
C GLY A 35 6.95 -9.95 12.18
N PHE A 36 7.11 -10.01 13.48
CA PHE A 36 8.25 -10.66 14.12
C PHE A 36 8.29 -12.18 13.86
N PRO A 37 9.41 -12.84 14.13
CA PRO A 37 9.48 -14.31 14.08
C PRO A 37 8.41 -14.95 14.98
N SER A 38 7.94 -16.13 14.59
CA SER A 38 7.02 -16.97 15.37
C SER A 38 5.61 -16.43 15.62
N VAL A 39 5.20 -15.31 15.00
CA VAL A 39 3.81 -14.81 15.05
C VAL A 39 2.86 -15.60 14.15
N GLY A 40 3.37 -16.54 13.34
CA GLY A 40 2.56 -17.44 12.52
C GLY A 40 2.34 -16.97 11.06
N LYS A 41 3.21 -16.12 10.50
CA LYS A 41 3.09 -15.65 9.11
C LYS A 41 3.04 -16.79 8.09
N SER A 42 3.98 -17.73 8.16
CA SER A 42 4.04 -18.87 7.23
C SER A 42 2.81 -19.79 7.37
N SER A 43 2.27 -19.95 8.60
CA SER A 43 1.02 -20.68 8.81
C SER A 43 -0.17 -19.95 8.20
N LEU A 44 -0.20 -18.62 8.27
CA LEU A 44 -1.25 -17.81 7.61
C LEU A 44 -1.18 -17.95 6.09
N ILE A 45 0.01 -17.93 5.50
CA ILE A 45 0.16 -18.16 4.05
C ILE A 45 -0.42 -19.53 3.67
N SER A 46 -0.08 -20.58 4.41
CA SER A 46 -0.63 -21.91 4.13
C SER A 46 -2.15 -22.00 4.23
N GLN A 47 -2.80 -21.14 5.03
CA GLN A 47 -4.26 -21.07 5.15
C GLN A 47 -4.89 -20.17 4.07
N LEU A 48 -4.17 -19.15 3.63
CA LEU A 48 -4.66 -18.20 2.62
C LEU A 48 -4.50 -18.73 1.20
N THR A 49 -3.53 -19.62 0.99
CA THR A 49 -3.16 -20.13 -0.34
C THR A 49 -3.48 -21.61 -0.44
N ASP A 50 -3.97 -22.04 -1.60
CA ASP A 50 -4.20 -23.45 -1.83
C ASP A 50 -2.87 -24.21 -1.92
N ALA A 51 -2.82 -25.41 -1.32
CA ALA A 51 -1.61 -26.24 -1.25
C ALA A 51 -1.05 -26.66 -2.63
N GLU A 52 -1.85 -26.50 -3.68
CA GLU A 52 -1.48 -26.80 -5.07
C GLU A 52 -1.02 -25.58 -5.87
N SER A 53 -1.04 -24.37 -5.28
CA SER A 53 -0.51 -23.21 -5.99
C SER A 53 1.00 -23.41 -6.19
N ASN A 54 1.35 -23.95 -7.35
CA ASN A 54 2.72 -24.16 -7.78
C ASN A 54 3.53 -22.93 -7.46
N ILE A 55 4.59 -23.08 -6.67
CA ILE A 55 5.70 -22.15 -6.50
C ILE A 55 6.40 -22.05 -7.87
N GLY A 56 5.64 -21.80 -8.93
CA GLY A 56 6.08 -21.74 -10.30
C GLY A 56 6.53 -20.34 -10.65
N ASP A 57 7.78 -20.21 -11.10
CA ASP A 57 8.35 -19.07 -11.82
C ASP A 57 8.44 -17.71 -11.10
N PHE A 58 8.52 -17.71 -9.78
CA PHE A 58 8.90 -16.49 -9.07
C PHE A 58 10.43 -16.36 -9.08
N ALA A 59 10.94 -15.61 -10.02
CA ALA A 59 12.36 -15.29 -10.13
C ALA A 59 12.84 -14.38 -8.98
N PHE A 60 12.87 -14.90 -7.76
CA PHE A 60 13.54 -14.26 -6.64
C PHE A 60 14.97 -14.79 -6.58
N THR A 61 15.88 -14.10 -7.20
CA THR A 61 17.29 -14.55 -7.26
C THR A 61 18.08 -14.26 -5.98
N THR A 62 17.56 -13.50 -5.00
CA THR A 62 18.35 -13.06 -3.83
C THR A 62 17.62 -12.91 -2.49
N LEU A 63 16.29 -12.75 -2.46
CA LEU A 63 15.50 -12.69 -1.22
C LEU A 63 14.83 -14.04 -0.95
N THR A 64 14.95 -14.55 0.28
CA THR A 64 14.19 -15.71 0.77
C THR A 64 12.74 -15.26 1.07
N CYS A 65 12.01 -14.81 0.05
CA CYS A 65 10.61 -14.53 0.15
C CYS A 65 9.85 -15.78 -0.29
N ILE A 66 8.92 -16.26 0.52
CA ILE A 66 8.04 -17.36 0.15
C ILE A 66 6.74 -16.72 -0.37
N PRO A 67 6.52 -16.69 -1.69
CA PRO A 67 5.28 -16.17 -2.23
C PRO A 67 4.19 -17.26 -2.14
N GLY A 68 3.01 -16.87 -1.73
CA GLY A 68 1.80 -17.66 -1.88
C GLY A 68 0.85 -16.95 -2.85
N LEU A 69 0.00 -17.69 -3.54
CA LEU A 69 -1.06 -17.15 -4.39
C LEU A 69 -2.41 -17.46 -3.75
N MET A 70 -3.11 -16.42 -3.35
CA MET A 70 -4.49 -16.51 -2.85
C MET A 70 -5.44 -16.24 -4.01
N GLU A 71 -6.32 -17.19 -4.30
CA GLU A 71 -7.42 -17.00 -5.25
C GLU A 71 -8.71 -16.73 -4.46
N HIS A 72 -9.34 -15.56 -4.71
CA HIS A 72 -10.57 -15.18 -4.02
C HIS A 72 -11.44 -14.31 -4.93
N ARG A 73 -12.71 -14.69 -5.10
CA ARG A 73 -13.69 -13.98 -5.96
C ARG A 73 -13.16 -13.69 -7.38
N GLY A 74 -12.38 -14.62 -7.94
CA GLY A 74 -11.77 -14.48 -9.26
C GLY A 74 -10.49 -13.64 -9.31
N ALA A 75 -10.09 -13.02 -8.21
CA ALA A 75 -8.81 -12.30 -8.13
C ALA A 75 -7.67 -13.22 -7.69
N LYS A 76 -6.50 -13.00 -8.28
CA LYS A 76 -5.24 -13.67 -7.93
C LYS A 76 -4.36 -12.70 -7.17
N ILE A 77 -4.21 -12.91 -5.86
CA ILE A 77 -3.53 -12.01 -4.95
C ILE A 77 -2.25 -12.69 -4.45
N GLN A 78 -1.12 -12.08 -4.76
CA GLN A 78 0.18 -12.56 -4.31
C GLN A 78 0.39 -12.19 -2.84
N ILE A 79 0.60 -13.16 -1.96
CA ILE A 79 0.91 -12.97 -0.55
C ILE A 79 2.41 -13.20 -0.34
N LEU A 80 3.10 -12.21 0.22
CA LEU A 80 4.55 -12.23 0.39
C LEU A 80 4.91 -12.37 1.87
N ASP A 81 5.51 -13.50 2.27
CA ASP A 81 6.19 -13.62 3.57
C ASP A 81 7.54 -12.94 3.49
N LEU A 82 7.70 -11.87 4.23
CA LEU A 82 8.94 -11.10 4.28
C LEU A 82 9.62 -11.31 5.64
N PRO A 83 10.46 -12.35 5.75
CA PRO A 83 11.19 -12.60 6.98
C PRO A 83 12.24 -11.52 7.21
N GLY A 84 12.41 -11.11 8.47
CA GLY A 84 13.57 -10.31 8.87
C GLY A 84 13.36 -8.78 8.86
N LEU A 85 12.13 -8.29 8.83
CA LEU A 85 11.90 -6.89 9.21
C LEU A 85 12.09 -6.78 10.72
N ILE A 86 13.27 -6.28 11.13
CA ILE A 86 13.68 -6.07 12.50
C ILE A 86 14.02 -4.60 12.72
N LYS A 87 14.11 -4.19 13.99
CA LYS A 87 14.54 -2.85 14.38
C LYS A 87 15.89 -2.48 13.73
N GLY A 88 15.93 -1.33 13.05
CA GLY A 88 17.11 -0.83 12.33
C GLY A 88 17.16 -1.23 10.84
N ALA A 89 16.13 -1.86 10.31
CA ALA A 89 16.03 -2.19 8.88
C ALA A 89 16.11 -0.94 7.99
N SER A 90 15.48 0.14 8.40
CA SER A 90 15.50 1.45 7.71
C SER A 90 16.87 2.12 7.72
N GLU A 91 17.73 1.81 8.68
CA GLU A 91 19.11 2.30 8.76
C GLU A 91 20.08 1.52 7.87
N GLY A 92 19.61 0.50 7.17
CA GLY A 92 20.39 -0.29 6.22
C GLY A 92 21.21 -1.40 6.84
N LYS A 93 20.86 -1.84 8.04
CA LYS A 93 21.47 -3.02 8.68
C LYS A 93 20.99 -4.29 7.98
N GLY A 94 21.89 -5.05 7.44
CA GLY A 94 21.61 -6.31 6.74
C GLY A 94 20.77 -6.12 5.47
N ARG A 95 19.84 -7.06 5.21
CA ARG A 95 18.92 -7.03 4.05
C ARG A 95 17.67 -6.15 4.25
N GLY A 96 17.62 -5.37 5.33
CA GLY A 96 16.44 -4.60 5.70
C GLY A 96 15.95 -3.65 4.61
N ARG A 97 16.86 -2.97 3.88
CA ARG A 97 16.49 -2.06 2.77
C ARG A 97 15.81 -2.80 1.62
N GLU A 98 16.27 -3.99 1.28
CA GLU A 98 15.69 -4.80 0.21
C GLU A 98 14.26 -5.19 0.56
N ILE A 99 14.04 -5.67 1.79
CA ILE A 99 12.73 -6.01 2.34
C ILE A 99 11.79 -4.79 2.32
N LEU A 100 12.26 -3.64 2.81
CA LEU A 100 11.48 -2.41 2.79
C LEU A 100 11.10 -1.96 1.37
N ASN A 101 11.99 -2.12 0.39
CA ASN A 101 11.68 -1.82 -1.01
C ASN A 101 10.60 -2.75 -1.57
N VAL A 102 10.63 -4.04 -1.21
CA VAL A 102 9.57 -4.98 -1.59
C VAL A 102 8.23 -4.55 -0.97
N ILE A 103 8.19 -4.28 0.35
CA ILE A 103 6.96 -3.83 1.03
C ILE A 103 6.40 -2.57 0.35
N ARG A 104 7.26 -1.60 0.00
CA ARG A 104 6.87 -0.37 -0.68
C ARG A 104 6.23 -0.59 -2.06
N SER A 105 6.49 -1.73 -2.69
CA SER A 105 5.92 -2.08 -3.99
C SER A 105 4.61 -2.85 -3.89
N THR A 106 4.20 -3.28 -2.70
CA THR A 106 2.94 -4.01 -2.49
C THR A 106 1.72 -3.08 -2.39
N ASP A 107 0.56 -3.64 -2.68
CA ASP A 107 -0.71 -2.91 -2.68
C ASP A 107 -1.32 -2.78 -1.27
N MET A 108 -0.94 -3.67 -0.33
CA MET A 108 -1.42 -3.67 1.06
C MET A 108 -0.38 -4.29 2.00
N VAL A 109 -0.40 -3.88 3.26
CA VAL A 109 0.45 -4.42 4.34
C VAL A 109 -0.41 -5.06 5.41
N LEU A 110 -0.09 -6.29 5.80
CA LEU A 110 -0.70 -7.00 6.92
C LEU A 110 0.32 -7.09 8.06
N TYR A 111 0.04 -6.40 9.17
CA TYR A 111 0.81 -6.52 10.39
C TYR A 111 0.37 -7.77 11.16
N VAL A 112 1.11 -8.85 11.03
CA VAL A 112 0.81 -10.09 11.76
C VAL A 112 1.41 -10.03 13.16
N MET A 113 0.56 -10.09 14.16
CA MET A 113 0.91 -9.93 15.57
C MET A 113 0.41 -11.10 16.38
N ASP A 114 1.05 -11.29 17.51
CA ASP A 114 0.66 -12.21 18.56
C ASP A 114 0.02 -11.38 19.70
N PRO A 115 -1.21 -11.68 20.17
CA PRO A 115 -1.89 -10.92 21.22
C PRO A 115 -1.12 -10.81 22.55
N PHE A 116 -0.15 -11.69 22.76
CA PHE A 116 0.65 -11.73 23.98
C PHE A 116 1.91 -10.86 23.94
N GLN A 117 2.23 -10.24 22.79
CA GLN A 117 3.46 -9.50 22.61
C GLN A 117 3.18 -8.01 22.37
N GLU A 118 3.42 -7.26 23.42
CA GLU A 118 3.33 -5.79 23.40
C GLU A 118 4.47 -5.18 22.57
N SER A 119 4.34 -3.92 22.14
CA SER A 119 5.34 -3.14 21.41
C SER A 119 5.73 -3.57 20.00
N HIS A 120 5.29 -4.71 19.49
CA HIS A 120 5.65 -5.15 18.14
C HIS A 120 5.13 -4.22 17.04
N PHE A 121 3.89 -3.72 17.21
CA PHE A 121 3.28 -2.79 16.27
C PHE A 121 4.13 -1.53 16.12
N GLU A 122 4.43 -0.86 17.23
CA GLU A 122 5.17 0.42 17.21
C GLU A 122 6.54 0.31 16.53
N ILE A 123 7.26 -0.78 16.79
CA ILE A 123 8.58 -1.01 16.20
C ILE A 123 8.47 -1.16 14.69
N LEU A 124 7.53 -1.98 14.21
CA LEU A 124 7.34 -2.23 12.79
C LEU A 124 6.83 -0.98 12.07
N ASP A 125 5.87 -0.28 12.66
CA ASP A 125 5.30 0.94 12.09
C ASP A 125 6.35 2.05 11.97
N GLN A 126 7.20 2.24 12.99
CA GLN A 126 8.32 3.18 12.94
C GLN A 126 9.32 2.86 11.82
N GLU A 127 9.63 1.58 11.58
CA GLU A 127 10.54 1.18 10.51
C GLU A 127 9.94 1.46 9.13
N LEU A 128 8.64 1.17 8.95
CA LEU A 128 7.93 1.47 7.71
C LEU A 128 7.78 2.99 7.50
N TRP A 129 7.46 3.74 8.55
CA TRP A 129 7.42 5.21 8.50
C TRP A 129 8.77 5.81 8.07
N LYS A 130 9.88 5.38 8.70
CA LYS A 130 11.24 5.82 8.35
C LYS A 130 11.61 5.47 6.92
N SER A 131 11.12 4.36 6.40
CA SER A 131 11.31 3.97 5.01
C SER A 131 10.53 4.83 4.01
N GLY A 132 9.65 5.71 4.50
CA GLY A 132 8.81 6.61 3.71
C GLY A 132 7.44 6.04 3.34
N MET A 133 6.97 5.01 4.03
CA MET A 133 5.59 4.56 3.92
C MET A 133 4.67 5.38 4.81
N ARG A 134 3.44 5.58 4.36
CA ARG A 134 2.36 6.27 5.06
C ARG A 134 1.14 5.37 5.01
N LEU A 135 1.00 4.56 6.06
CA LEU A 135 -0.03 3.53 6.11
C LEU A 135 -1.34 4.12 6.64
N ASN A 136 -2.45 3.73 6.02
CA ASN A 136 -3.80 4.21 6.34
C ASN A 136 -3.94 5.75 6.32
N GLN A 137 -3.07 6.44 5.58
CA GLN A 137 -3.10 7.88 5.40
C GLN A 137 -3.42 8.23 3.95
N GLN A 138 -3.97 9.42 3.75
CA GLN A 138 -4.18 9.99 2.42
C GLN A 138 -3.02 10.92 2.05
N PRO A 139 -2.61 10.95 0.78
CA PRO A 139 -1.64 11.94 0.33
C PRO A 139 -2.11 13.35 0.67
N PRO A 140 -1.25 14.21 1.25
CA PRO A 140 -1.63 15.56 1.59
C PRO A 140 -1.95 16.36 0.32
N GLN A 141 -3.01 17.17 0.37
CA GLN A 141 -3.39 18.03 -0.75
C GLN A 141 -2.52 19.30 -0.76
N VAL A 142 -1.23 19.11 -0.96
CA VAL A 142 -0.19 20.13 -1.06
C VAL A 142 0.41 20.12 -2.45
N PHE A 143 0.38 21.27 -3.10
CA PHE A 143 0.92 21.44 -4.46
C PHE A 143 2.02 22.48 -4.44
N ILE A 144 3.24 22.09 -4.84
CA ILE A 144 4.40 22.98 -4.86
C ILE A 144 4.88 23.14 -6.29
N THR A 145 4.64 24.32 -6.84
CA THR A 145 5.06 24.66 -8.19
C THR A 145 6.24 25.64 -8.15
N ARG A 146 7.41 25.21 -8.60
CA ARG A 146 8.60 26.07 -8.66
C ARG A 146 8.39 27.20 -9.69
N THR A 147 8.78 28.41 -9.31
CA THR A 147 8.72 29.61 -10.15
C THR A 147 10.11 30.17 -10.40
N LYS A 148 10.27 30.94 -11.46
CA LYS A 148 11.58 31.58 -11.80
C LYS A 148 11.93 32.73 -10.87
N ARG A 149 10.94 33.46 -10.38
CA ARG A 149 11.09 34.69 -9.56
C ARG A 149 9.90 34.82 -8.61
N GLY A 150 9.99 35.69 -7.61
CA GLY A 150 8.87 36.07 -6.71
C GLY A 150 8.94 35.49 -5.32
N GLY A 151 10.00 34.71 -4.98
CA GLY A 151 10.11 34.08 -3.67
C GLY A 151 9.09 32.96 -3.46
N ILE A 152 8.90 32.54 -2.19
CA ILE A 152 7.94 31.51 -1.85
C ILE A 152 6.63 32.16 -1.43
N VAL A 153 5.59 31.91 -2.22
CA VAL A 153 4.23 32.39 -1.96
C VAL A 153 3.39 31.22 -1.45
N VAL A 154 2.80 31.35 -0.27
CA VAL A 154 1.88 30.35 0.30
C VAL A 154 0.45 30.81 0.04
N ARG A 155 -0.37 29.91 -0.47
CA ARG A 155 -1.81 30.09 -0.70
C ARG A 155 -2.54 28.94 -0.03
N SER A 156 -3.52 29.26 0.80
CA SER A 156 -4.35 28.25 1.45
C SER A 156 -5.83 28.51 1.15
N THR A 157 -6.60 27.43 0.99
CA THR A 157 -8.05 27.49 0.82
C THR A 157 -8.78 27.44 2.16
N LEU A 158 -8.06 27.20 3.27
CA LEU A 158 -8.59 27.13 4.62
C LEU A 158 -7.53 27.63 5.62
N GLU A 159 -7.98 27.95 6.82
CA GLU A 159 -7.08 28.34 7.93
C GLU A 159 -6.12 27.19 8.26
N GLN A 160 -4.85 27.54 8.49
CA GLN A 160 -3.80 26.58 8.89
C GLN A 160 -3.63 26.73 10.39
N THR A 161 -3.88 25.64 11.14
CA THR A 161 -3.79 25.65 12.61
C THR A 161 -2.48 25.08 13.13
N ASN A 162 -1.80 24.22 12.35
CA ASN A 162 -0.57 23.54 12.75
C ASN A 162 0.70 24.28 12.36
N LEU A 163 0.70 25.04 11.28
CA LEU A 163 1.87 25.74 10.76
C LEU A 163 1.52 27.16 10.31
N THR A 164 2.39 28.10 10.64
CA THR A 164 2.37 29.44 10.07
C THR A 164 2.95 29.47 8.67
N GLU A 165 2.58 30.47 7.86
CA GLU A 165 3.16 30.65 6.52
C GLU A 165 4.69 30.75 6.55
N GLU A 166 5.27 31.38 7.58
CA GLU A 166 6.73 31.54 7.68
C GLU A 166 7.42 30.20 7.96
N GLU A 167 6.83 29.33 8.77
CA GLU A 167 7.31 27.97 8.99
C GLU A 167 7.27 27.15 7.70
N ILE A 168 6.16 27.22 6.94
CA ILE A 168 6.04 26.58 5.63
C ILE A 168 7.12 27.07 4.67
N ARG A 169 7.33 28.40 4.57
CA ARG A 169 8.41 28.98 3.75
C ARG A 169 9.78 28.48 4.22
N GLY A 170 9.99 28.37 5.54
CA GLY A 170 11.23 27.85 6.13
C GLY A 170 11.51 26.41 5.75
N ILE A 171 10.49 25.54 5.80
CA ILE A 171 10.60 24.14 5.39
C ILE A 171 10.94 24.06 3.88
N VAL A 172 10.22 24.77 3.03
CA VAL A 172 10.44 24.76 1.57
C VAL A 172 11.86 25.27 1.22
N ARG A 173 12.33 26.33 1.88
CA ARG A 173 13.71 26.84 1.71
C ARG A 173 14.76 25.81 2.11
N SER A 174 14.50 24.98 3.14
CA SER A 174 15.45 23.96 3.60
C SER A 174 15.71 22.88 2.54
N PHE A 175 14.81 22.71 1.58
CA PHE A 175 14.97 21.84 0.40
C PHE A 175 15.64 22.56 -0.79
N GLY A 176 16.23 23.73 -0.60
CA GLY A 176 16.92 24.48 -1.64
C GLY A 176 16.00 25.18 -2.64
N ILE A 177 14.71 25.32 -2.33
CA ILE A 177 13.75 26.01 -3.18
C ILE A 177 13.70 27.49 -2.79
N VAL A 178 14.05 28.37 -3.72
CA VAL A 178 14.12 29.82 -3.50
C VAL A 178 12.84 30.52 -3.97
N SER A 179 12.20 30.00 -5.00
CA SER A 179 10.97 30.56 -5.58
C SER A 179 9.96 29.47 -5.91
N ALA A 180 8.76 29.53 -5.33
CA ALA A 180 7.68 28.59 -5.56
C ALA A 180 6.32 29.17 -5.15
N THR A 181 5.26 28.65 -5.74
CA THR A 181 3.91 28.77 -5.19
C THR A 181 3.57 27.48 -4.47
N VAL A 182 3.22 27.57 -3.18
CA VAL A 182 2.74 26.47 -2.34
C VAL A 182 1.23 26.64 -2.19
N THR A 183 0.46 25.69 -2.68
CA THR A 183 -1.01 25.71 -2.56
C THR A 183 -1.43 24.61 -1.60
N LEU A 184 -2.17 24.97 -0.56
CA LEU A 184 -2.66 24.09 0.50
C LEU A 184 -4.18 23.97 0.40
N ARG A 185 -4.66 22.73 0.39
CA ARG A 185 -6.09 22.41 0.40
C ARG A 185 -6.52 21.59 1.62
N THR A 186 -5.58 21.34 2.53
CA THR A 186 -5.81 20.70 3.82
C THR A 186 -5.03 21.47 4.88
N ASP A 187 -5.41 21.35 6.15
CA ASP A 187 -4.57 21.80 7.26
C ASP A 187 -3.33 20.89 7.35
N VAL A 188 -2.15 21.49 7.24
CA VAL A 188 -0.91 20.75 7.01
C VAL A 188 -0.01 20.74 8.24
N THR A 189 0.67 19.61 8.43
CA THR A 189 1.80 19.49 9.36
C THR A 189 3.13 19.62 8.63
N ASP A 190 4.23 19.73 9.37
CA ASP A 190 5.59 19.73 8.81
C ASP A 190 5.88 18.45 8.01
N ASP A 191 5.41 17.29 8.47
CA ASP A 191 5.55 16.03 7.76
C ASP A 191 4.84 16.06 6.38
N HIS A 192 3.66 16.67 6.29
CA HIS A 192 2.93 16.80 5.01
C HIS A 192 3.74 17.61 3.97
N ILE A 193 4.35 18.71 4.39
CA ILE A 193 5.20 19.52 3.49
C ILE A 193 6.46 18.77 3.10
N VAL A 194 7.12 18.11 4.08
CA VAL A 194 8.32 17.29 3.84
C VAL A 194 8.02 16.13 2.90
N ASP A 195 6.92 15.43 3.09
CA ASP A 195 6.51 14.30 2.26
C ASP A 195 6.24 14.71 0.80
N THR A 196 5.57 15.86 0.62
CA THR A 196 5.36 16.44 -0.71
C THR A 196 6.68 16.82 -1.38
N LEU A 197 7.59 17.45 -0.66
CA LEU A 197 8.90 17.86 -1.18
C LEU A 197 9.83 16.69 -1.47
N ALA A 198 9.78 15.64 -0.65
CA ALA A 198 10.56 14.43 -0.85
C ALA A 198 10.11 13.65 -2.10
N GLY A 199 8.81 13.67 -2.45
CA GLY A 199 8.25 13.07 -3.66
C GLY A 199 8.39 11.54 -3.76
N SER A 200 8.85 10.89 -2.69
CA SER A 200 9.16 9.45 -2.66
C SER A 200 8.34 8.67 -1.64
N ARG A 201 7.25 9.26 -1.15
CA ARG A 201 6.38 8.60 -0.16
C ARG A 201 5.40 7.65 -0.84
N VAL A 202 5.16 6.52 -0.18
CA VAL A 202 4.19 5.52 -0.62
C VAL A 202 3.06 5.49 0.39
N TYR A 203 1.86 5.79 -0.08
CA TYR A 203 0.62 5.73 0.71
C TYR A 203 -0.03 4.38 0.41
N SER A 204 -0.24 3.57 1.45
CA SER A 204 -0.77 2.22 1.29
C SER A 204 -1.76 1.88 2.40
N ARG A 205 -2.65 0.96 2.11
CA ARG A 205 -3.53 0.37 3.11
C ARG A 205 -2.77 -0.61 4.00
N ALA A 206 -3.17 -0.66 5.27
CA ALA A 206 -2.66 -1.64 6.21
C ALA A 206 -3.78 -2.13 7.13
N VAL A 207 -3.64 -3.36 7.61
CA VAL A 207 -4.51 -3.96 8.62
C VAL A 207 -3.66 -4.71 9.63
N VAL A 208 -4.09 -4.72 10.87
CA VAL A 208 -3.49 -5.54 11.92
C VAL A 208 -4.20 -6.89 11.96
N VAL A 209 -3.44 -7.96 11.93
CA VAL A 209 -3.91 -9.33 12.04
C VAL A 209 -3.42 -9.89 13.38
N LEU A 210 -4.31 -9.98 14.35
CA LEU A 210 -4.06 -10.65 15.61
C LEU A 210 -4.24 -12.15 15.38
N ASN A 211 -3.13 -12.85 15.26
CA ASN A 211 -3.12 -14.31 15.05
C ASN A 211 -3.04 -15.06 16.38
N LYS A 212 -3.36 -16.33 16.38
CA LYS A 212 -3.38 -17.25 17.56
C LYS A 212 -4.48 -16.92 18.57
N ILE A 213 -5.63 -16.47 18.09
CA ILE A 213 -6.78 -16.22 18.97
C ILE A 213 -7.27 -17.49 19.69
N ASP A 214 -6.98 -18.67 19.14
CA ASP A 214 -7.23 -19.97 19.79
C ASP A 214 -6.53 -20.15 21.14
N LEU A 215 -5.54 -19.33 21.45
CA LEU A 215 -4.78 -19.33 22.71
C LEU A 215 -5.09 -18.12 23.58
N ALA A 216 -5.77 -17.11 23.06
CA ALA A 216 -6.02 -15.84 23.75
C ALA A 216 -7.37 -15.82 24.48
N THR A 217 -7.40 -15.14 25.59
CA THR A 217 -8.67 -14.78 26.26
C THR A 217 -9.19 -13.44 25.67
N GLU A 218 -10.48 -13.13 25.91
CA GLU A 218 -11.03 -11.83 25.48
C GLU A 218 -10.27 -10.66 26.09
N ASN A 219 -9.83 -10.77 27.34
CA ASN A 219 -9.01 -9.74 28.00
C ASN A 219 -7.66 -9.52 27.27
N ASP A 220 -7.05 -10.59 26.72
CA ASP A 220 -5.80 -10.48 25.98
C ASP A 220 -6.04 -9.75 24.65
N LEU A 221 -7.15 -10.04 23.97
CA LEU A 221 -7.54 -9.38 22.72
C LEU A 221 -7.89 -7.91 22.94
N GLU A 222 -8.67 -7.59 23.99
CA GLU A 222 -8.98 -6.20 24.34
C GLU A 222 -7.72 -5.39 24.64
N ARG A 223 -6.80 -5.96 25.41
CA ARG A 223 -5.50 -5.34 25.69
C ARG A 223 -4.71 -5.13 24.41
N ALA A 224 -4.61 -6.11 23.54
CA ALA A 224 -3.91 -5.99 22.27
C ALA A 224 -4.53 -4.89 21.38
N ARG A 225 -5.87 -4.83 21.29
CA ARG A 225 -6.60 -3.78 20.54
C ARG A 225 -6.32 -2.38 21.10
N SER A 226 -6.27 -2.24 22.43
CA SER A 226 -6.05 -0.93 23.10
C SER A 226 -4.68 -0.32 22.84
N MET A 227 -3.71 -1.12 22.41
CA MET A 227 -2.36 -0.68 22.06
C MET A 227 -2.22 -0.22 20.59
N LEU A 228 -3.26 -0.43 19.79
CA LEU A 228 -3.25 -0.05 18.39
C LEU A 228 -3.77 1.37 18.20
N PRO A 229 -3.34 2.08 17.16
CA PRO A 229 -3.86 3.41 16.87
C PRO A 229 -5.37 3.37 16.58
N GLU A 230 -6.08 4.37 17.05
CA GLU A 230 -7.51 4.50 16.82
C GLU A 230 -7.86 4.48 15.32
N GLY A 231 -8.90 3.76 14.96
CA GLY A 231 -9.38 3.68 13.57
C GLY A 231 -8.59 2.71 12.67
N TRP A 232 -7.59 2.02 13.18
CA TRP A 232 -6.93 0.96 12.41
C TRP A 232 -7.81 -0.28 12.32
N PRO A 233 -7.98 -0.87 11.13
CA PRO A 233 -8.70 -2.13 11.00
C PRO A 233 -7.92 -3.26 11.68
N VAL A 234 -8.63 -4.11 12.42
CA VAL A 234 -8.08 -5.26 13.11
C VAL A 234 -8.85 -6.50 12.70
N LEU A 235 -8.13 -7.54 12.34
CA LEU A 235 -8.66 -8.87 12.06
C LEU A 235 -8.14 -9.85 13.11
N GLU A 236 -9.00 -10.66 13.63
CA GLU A 236 -8.69 -11.68 14.61
C GLU A 236 -8.79 -13.05 13.97
N VAL A 237 -7.68 -13.79 13.99
CA VAL A 237 -7.59 -15.05 13.27
C VAL A 237 -6.82 -16.12 14.06
N SER A 238 -7.09 -17.37 13.76
CA SER A 238 -6.24 -18.47 14.14
C SER A 238 -5.79 -19.23 12.89
N ALA A 239 -4.53 -19.08 12.51
CA ALA A 239 -3.95 -19.87 11.43
C ALA A 239 -3.93 -21.36 11.73
N LYS A 240 -4.08 -21.76 12.99
CA LYS A 240 -4.12 -23.16 13.43
C LYS A 240 -5.51 -23.78 13.25
N THR A 241 -6.56 -23.06 13.62
CA THR A 241 -7.94 -23.58 13.56
C THR A 241 -8.67 -23.21 12.27
N GLY A 242 -8.18 -22.20 11.54
CA GLY A 242 -8.84 -21.62 10.37
C GLY A 242 -9.86 -20.53 10.72
N GLU A 243 -10.06 -20.23 12.00
CA GLU A 243 -10.99 -19.20 12.45
C GLU A 243 -10.57 -17.82 11.92
N GLY A 244 -11.53 -17.04 11.42
CA GLY A 244 -11.30 -15.69 10.89
C GLY A 244 -10.64 -15.63 9.50
N ILE A 245 -10.22 -16.76 8.92
CA ILE A 245 -9.47 -16.76 7.64
C ILE A 245 -10.34 -16.30 6.46
N ASP A 246 -11.60 -16.75 6.38
CA ASP A 246 -12.49 -16.34 5.29
C ASP A 246 -12.83 -14.84 5.38
N GLN A 247 -13.06 -14.31 6.58
CA GLN A 247 -13.23 -12.87 6.81
C GLN A 247 -11.99 -12.08 6.42
N MET A 248 -10.80 -12.64 6.67
CA MET A 248 -9.54 -12.04 6.25
C MET A 248 -9.39 -12.01 4.72
N LYS A 249 -9.77 -13.08 4.01
CA LYS A 249 -9.79 -13.11 2.53
C LYS A 249 -10.74 -12.05 1.96
N ASP A 250 -11.96 -11.97 2.52
CA ASP A 250 -12.95 -10.96 2.13
C ASP A 250 -12.42 -9.54 2.37
N PHE A 251 -11.86 -9.29 3.55
CA PHE A 251 -11.30 -7.99 3.89
C PHE A 251 -10.18 -7.57 2.94
N ILE A 252 -9.25 -8.48 2.62
CA ILE A 252 -8.16 -8.21 1.67
C ILE A 252 -8.73 -7.83 0.31
N PHE A 253 -9.67 -8.62 -0.22
CA PHE A 253 -10.29 -8.37 -1.51
C PHE A 253 -11.00 -7.01 -1.56
N ASP A 254 -11.85 -6.71 -0.58
CA ASP A 254 -12.66 -5.49 -0.53
C ASP A 254 -11.79 -4.22 -0.40
N ASN A 255 -10.65 -4.31 0.31
CA ASN A 255 -9.75 -3.17 0.50
C ASN A 255 -8.68 -3.01 -0.59
N LEU A 256 -8.57 -3.93 -1.51
CA LEU A 256 -7.71 -3.79 -2.70
C LEU A 256 -8.38 -3.00 -3.83
N HIS A 257 -9.61 -2.54 -3.63
CA HIS A 257 -10.36 -1.73 -4.60
C HIS A 257 -10.40 -2.38 -5.98
N PHE A 258 -10.80 -3.64 -6.02
CA PHE A 258 -10.99 -4.35 -7.26
C PHE A 258 -12.35 -4.07 -7.90
N MET A 259 -12.35 -4.08 -9.23
CA MET A 259 -13.53 -4.09 -10.07
C MET A 259 -13.51 -5.32 -10.96
N SER A 260 -14.59 -6.10 -10.93
CA SER A 260 -14.76 -7.26 -11.79
C SER A 260 -15.42 -6.84 -13.11
N ILE A 261 -14.77 -7.12 -14.21
CA ILE A 261 -15.28 -6.82 -15.55
C ILE A 261 -15.58 -8.11 -16.26
N TYR A 262 -16.85 -8.34 -16.59
CA TYR A 262 -17.29 -9.47 -17.39
C TYR A 262 -17.25 -9.10 -18.87
N LEU A 263 -16.51 -9.87 -19.62
CA LEU A 263 -16.31 -9.61 -21.04
C LEU A 263 -17.45 -10.23 -21.86
N LYS A 264 -17.97 -9.45 -22.81
CA LYS A 264 -19.01 -9.93 -23.73
C LYS A 264 -18.48 -9.84 -25.16
N PRO A 265 -18.18 -10.98 -25.82
CA PRO A 265 -17.88 -10.99 -27.23
C PRO A 265 -19.09 -10.55 -28.07
N GLN A 266 -18.83 -10.07 -29.28
CA GLN A 266 -19.90 -9.66 -30.17
C GLN A 266 -20.75 -10.90 -30.52
N SER A 267 -22.07 -10.77 -30.39
CA SER A 267 -23.05 -11.83 -30.68
C SER A 267 -23.01 -13.06 -29.76
N GLN A 268 -22.36 -12.98 -28.62
CA GLN A 268 -22.36 -14.03 -27.59
C GLN A 268 -22.88 -13.45 -26.27
N GLU A 269 -23.16 -14.32 -25.30
CA GLU A 269 -23.45 -13.91 -23.95
C GLU A 269 -22.14 -13.53 -23.21
N ALA A 270 -22.27 -12.75 -22.13
CA ALA A 270 -21.12 -12.41 -21.30
C ALA A 270 -20.64 -13.66 -20.52
N ASP A 271 -19.34 -13.86 -20.46
CA ASP A 271 -18.77 -14.81 -19.54
C ASP A 271 -18.86 -14.25 -18.12
N LEU A 272 -19.68 -14.89 -17.28
CA LEU A 272 -19.89 -14.53 -15.89
C LEU A 272 -19.08 -15.38 -14.90
N ILE A 273 -18.28 -16.33 -15.40
CA ILE A 273 -17.52 -17.27 -14.58
C ILE A 273 -16.15 -16.70 -14.26
N GLU A 274 -15.45 -16.19 -15.26
CA GLU A 274 -14.09 -15.64 -15.11
C GLU A 274 -14.06 -14.13 -15.35
N PRO A 275 -14.23 -13.30 -14.30
CA PRO A 275 -14.13 -11.86 -14.46
C PRO A 275 -12.69 -11.43 -14.73
N LEU A 276 -12.50 -10.42 -15.55
CA LEU A 276 -11.25 -9.67 -15.61
C LEU A 276 -11.18 -8.74 -14.40
N ILE A 277 -10.27 -9.01 -13.49
CA ILE A 277 -10.08 -8.18 -12.29
C ILE A 277 -9.17 -7.00 -12.62
N VAL A 278 -9.61 -5.79 -12.30
CA VAL A 278 -8.83 -4.55 -12.44
C VAL A 278 -9.03 -3.68 -11.21
N LYS A 279 -8.25 -2.62 -11.07
CA LYS A 279 -8.52 -1.60 -10.03
C LYS A 279 -9.76 -0.78 -10.42
N ASP A 280 -10.53 -0.33 -9.44
CA ASP A 280 -11.74 0.50 -9.63
C ASP A 280 -11.44 1.84 -10.33
N THR A 281 -10.19 2.31 -10.23
CA THR A 281 -9.67 3.51 -10.89
C THR A 281 -9.20 3.26 -12.33
N SER A 282 -9.23 1.99 -12.80
CA SER A 282 -8.68 1.63 -14.11
C SER A 282 -9.46 2.26 -15.26
N THR A 283 -8.71 2.80 -16.21
CA THR A 283 -9.25 3.35 -17.46
C THR A 283 -9.57 2.24 -18.47
N VAL A 284 -10.43 2.51 -19.44
CA VAL A 284 -10.72 1.59 -20.55
C VAL A 284 -9.44 1.18 -21.29
N ARG A 285 -8.46 2.08 -21.41
CA ARG A 285 -7.17 1.81 -22.02
C ARG A 285 -6.39 0.74 -21.26
N GLU A 286 -6.38 0.81 -19.92
CA GLU A 286 -5.70 -0.16 -19.05
C GLU A 286 -6.39 -1.52 -19.11
N VAL A 287 -7.73 -1.55 -19.15
CA VAL A 287 -8.49 -2.78 -19.39
C VAL A 287 -8.09 -3.42 -20.71
N CYS A 288 -8.05 -2.63 -21.79
CA CYS A 288 -7.60 -3.12 -23.10
C CYS A 288 -6.16 -3.63 -23.06
N ALA A 289 -5.26 -2.97 -22.36
CA ALA A 289 -3.86 -3.37 -22.24
C ALA A 289 -3.70 -4.69 -21.46
N LYS A 290 -4.55 -4.92 -20.46
CA LYS A 290 -4.56 -6.17 -19.69
C LYS A 290 -5.07 -7.35 -20.52
N LEU A 291 -5.99 -7.12 -21.46
CA LEU A 291 -6.47 -8.14 -22.39
C LEU A 291 -5.40 -8.51 -23.43
N HIS A 292 -4.91 -7.55 -24.17
CA HIS A 292 -3.84 -7.73 -25.15
C HIS A 292 -3.31 -6.38 -25.67
N ARG A 293 -2.00 -6.30 -25.97
CA ARG A 293 -1.36 -5.07 -26.46
C ARG A 293 -2.00 -4.53 -27.75
N ASP A 294 -2.47 -5.40 -28.63
CA ASP A 294 -3.10 -5.00 -29.88
C ASP A 294 -4.46 -4.34 -29.70
N PHE A 295 -5.18 -4.66 -28.63
CA PHE A 295 -6.44 -3.97 -28.32
C PHE A 295 -6.21 -2.48 -28.10
N VAL A 296 -5.14 -2.09 -27.41
CA VAL A 296 -4.81 -0.66 -27.21
C VAL A 296 -4.60 0.07 -28.54
N ARG A 297 -3.92 -0.59 -29.51
CA ARG A 297 -3.61 0.04 -30.81
C ARG A 297 -4.82 0.10 -31.76
N LYS A 298 -5.68 -0.91 -31.70
CA LYS A 298 -6.84 -1.06 -32.61
C LYS A 298 -8.14 -0.59 -31.97
N PHE A 299 -8.10 -0.12 -30.73
CA PHE A 299 -9.29 0.30 -29.99
C PHE A 299 -9.99 1.46 -30.68
N ARG A 300 -11.30 1.31 -30.87
CA ARG A 300 -12.16 2.38 -31.40
C ARG A 300 -13.17 2.84 -30.37
N TYR A 301 -13.85 1.91 -29.75
CA TYR A 301 -14.80 2.13 -28.66
C TYR A 301 -15.14 0.82 -27.99
N ALA A 302 -15.62 0.91 -26.76
CA ALA A 302 -16.29 -0.18 -26.05
C ALA A 302 -17.72 0.25 -25.70
N ARG A 303 -18.57 -0.74 -25.44
CA ARG A 303 -19.88 -0.52 -24.83
C ARG A 303 -19.82 -1.10 -23.43
N VAL A 304 -20.21 -0.32 -22.44
CA VAL A 304 -20.17 -0.69 -21.02
C VAL A 304 -21.56 -0.67 -20.43
N LYS A 305 -21.81 -1.61 -19.52
CA LYS A 305 -23.01 -1.70 -18.69
C LYS A 305 -22.57 -1.97 -17.26
N GLY A 306 -23.19 -1.33 -16.28
CA GLY A 306 -22.91 -1.51 -14.87
C GLY A 306 -22.95 -0.18 -14.10
N PRO A 307 -22.60 -0.20 -12.79
CA PRO A 307 -22.75 0.97 -11.91
C PRO A 307 -21.96 2.21 -12.34
N SER A 308 -20.83 2.04 -13.05
CA SER A 308 -20.01 3.14 -13.56
C SER A 308 -20.52 3.77 -14.85
N ALA A 309 -21.48 3.14 -15.54
CA ALA A 309 -22.07 3.63 -16.77
C ALA A 309 -23.26 4.57 -16.47
N LYS A 310 -23.40 5.68 -17.20
CA LYS A 310 -24.56 6.58 -17.07
C LYS A 310 -25.88 5.95 -17.55
N PHE A 311 -25.78 5.01 -18.47
CA PHE A 311 -26.88 4.21 -19.00
C PHE A 311 -26.34 2.91 -19.57
N ASP A 312 -27.23 1.91 -19.70
CA ASP A 312 -26.87 0.58 -20.23
C ASP A 312 -26.27 0.67 -21.62
N TRP A 313 -25.16 -0.04 -21.82
CA TRP A 313 -24.42 -0.08 -23.09
C TRP A 313 -23.89 1.26 -23.56
N GLN A 314 -23.55 2.13 -22.62
CA GLN A 314 -22.88 3.41 -22.89
C GLN A 314 -21.64 3.17 -23.73
N ARG A 315 -21.50 3.94 -24.82
CA ARG A 315 -20.28 3.96 -25.63
C ARG A 315 -19.20 4.78 -24.93
N VAL A 316 -18.00 4.19 -24.79
CA VAL A 316 -16.81 4.82 -24.22
C VAL A 316 -15.64 4.62 -25.18
N GLY A 317 -14.73 5.61 -25.26
CA GLY A 317 -13.59 5.58 -26.15
C GLY A 317 -12.58 6.63 -25.87
#